data_854ba128284285298e701782a247ff88
#
_entry.id   854ba128284285298e701782a247ff88
#
_cell.length_a   1.000
_cell.length_b   1.000
_cell.length_c   1.000
_cell.angle_alpha   90.00
_cell.angle_beta   90.00
_cell.angle_gamma   90.00
#
_symmetry.space_group_name_H-M   'P 1'
#
loop_
_entity.id
_entity.type
_entity.pdbx_description
1 polymer ?
#
loop_
_entity_poly.entity_id
_entity_poly.type
_entity_poly.pdbx_seq_one_letter_code
_entity_poly.pdbx_strand_id
1 'polypeptide(L)'
;DVSTDKTTVNTKLHIKNETSKNFQGKILYEWFDKQGKRVLKTKVSIKLNAKSLASFSSKSKINNPTLWSPENPYLYQVHISILDKKGIVVDGYRKRIGIKSVEFKGKDGFWLNGKPLMGANRHQDFAVVGNALSNNIHWRDAKKLRDVGLKLIRNAHYPQDPAFMDACDELGLFVIVNTPGWQFWNDAPSFEQYVYSDIRNMVRRDRNRASIWLWEPILNETWYPDAFALNTKKIVEAEMNGGISYTASEHFPVIFTYPMDSTDVNKNYYTREWGDNVDDWNSHNSPSRVYRGWGEKPMLVQALHYSNPPYNYISYNSLFKTSPQHMGGALWHSFDHQRGYHPDPFYGGIMDAYRQPKYSYQMFKAQRNPEKSDIIAETGPMIFIANKMTPFSDSDVMIFSNADEVKLTVFKDGKVFTHKKDKSIVGMPSPPIVFKDAYHFLDIKALHRKKKQKDAFLLAEGFIDGKLVATDTVFPALRPEKITLKLDNDGIDLLADGSDFVTVIASITDKAGNVKRLNNSILQFEISGEGSLIGGAPFIANPRQLSWGTTPVLVKSTTKAGKITIKASMLFEGSIRPISGEITIESKPTTDILLFDEKELEAKTNS
;
A
#
# COMPACT_ATOMS: atom_id res chain seq x y z
N ASP A 1 -22.32 14.36 -15.65
CA ASP A 1 -21.60 15.64 -15.70
C ASP A 1 -21.26 16.05 -14.27
N VAL A 2 -19.99 16.26 -14.00
CA VAL A 2 -19.48 16.67 -12.69
C VAL A 2 -18.86 18.05 -12.80
N SER A 3 -19.30 18.96 -11.95
CA SER A 3 -18.69 20.28 -11.77
C SER A 3 -18.65 20.63 -10.28
N THR A 4 -17.94 21.68 -9.90
CA THR A 4 -17.80 22.12 -8.51
C THR A 4 -19.11 22.68 -7.93
N ASP A 5 -19.98 23.21 -8.76
CA ASP A 5 -21.26 23.80 -8.36
C ASP A 5 -22.42 22.81 -8.42
N LYS A 6 -22.33 21.80 -9.30
CA LYS A 6 -23.38 20.79 -9.38
C LYS A 6 -22.94 19.48 -10.03
N THR A 7 -23.54 18.39 -9.59
CA THR A 7 -23.36 17.05 -10.18
C THR A 7 -24.69 16.43 -10.54
N THR A 8 -24.78 15.89 -11.75
CA THR A 8 -25.90 15.04 -12.15
C THR A 8 -25.56 13.57 -11.84
N VAL A 9 -26.39 12.95 -11.02
CA VAL A 9 -26.27 11.53 -10.66
C VAL A 9 -27.29 10.73 -11.48
N ASN A 10 -26.80 9.84 -12.34
CA ASN A 10 -27.61 8.86 -13.05
C ASN A 10 -27.43 7.51 -12.35
N THR A 11 -28.50 7.00 -11.77
CA THR A 11 -28.49 5.70 -11.08
C THR A 11 -29.21 4.66 -11.93
N LYS A 12 -28.59 3.51 -12.14
CA LYS A 12 -29.22 2.33 -12.76
C LYS A 12 -29.14 1.17 -11.79
N LEU A 13 -30.28 0.59 -11.48
CA LEU A 13 -30.43 -0.53 -10.54
C LEU A 13 -31.08 -1.72 -11.26
N HIS A 14 -30.49 -2.90 -11.11
CA HIS A 14 -31.06 -4.16 -11.57
C HIS A 14 -31.70 -4.87 -10.38
N ILE A 15 -32.98 -5.20 -10.48
CA ILE A 15 -33.74 -5.87 -9.41
C ILE A 15 -34.29 -7.17 -9.95
N LYS A 16 -34.02 -8.25 -9.26
CA LYS A 16 -34.58 -9.59 -9.54
C LYS A 16 -35.70 -9.90 -8.54
N ASN A 17 -36.88 -10.20 -9.03
CA ASN A 17 -37.95 -10.72 -8.21
C ASN A 17 -37.89 -12.26 -8.21
N GLU A 18 -37.42 -12.84 -7.15
CA GLU A 18 -37.27 -14.30 -7.01
C GLU A 18 -38.55 -14.97 -6.48
N THR A 19 -39.57 -14.20 -6.11
CA THR A 19 -40.85 -14.74 -5.60
C THR A 19 -41.75 -15.21 -6.73
N SER A 20 -42.77 -15.99 -6.40
CA SER A 20 -43.82 -16.45 -7.32
C SER A 20 -44.96 -15.43 -7.52
N LYS A 21 -44.84 -14.22 -6.92
CA LYS A 21 -45.87 -13.17 -6.98
C LYS A 21 -45.31 -11.92 -7.64
N ASN A 22 -46.19 -11.19 -8.34
CA ASN A 22 -45.83 -9.87 -8.84
C ASN A 22 -45.56 -8.92 -7.67
N PHE A 23 -44.51 -8.10 -7.82
CA PHE A 23 -44.12 -7.10 -6.85
C PHE A 23 -44.48 -5.69 -7.37
N GLN A 24 -45.00 -4.86 -6.48
CA GLN A 24 -45.21 -3.45 -6.73
C GLN A 24 -44.78 -2.65 -5.50
N GLY A 25 -43.95 -1.63 -5.74
CA GLY A 25 -43.36 -0.86 -4.64
C GLY A 25 -42.61 0.37 -5.14
N LYS A 26 -41.63 0.78 -4.37
CA LYS A 26 -40.79 1.95 -4.70
C LYS A 26 -39.32 1.64 -4.39
N ILE A 27 -38.43 2.21 -5.18
CA ILE A 27 -37.01 2.34 -4.81
C ILE A 27 -36.85 3.71 -4.15
N LEU A 28 -36.18 3.73 -3.00
CA LEU A 28 -35.79 4.93 -2.28
C LEU A 28 -34.27 5.05 -2.35
N TYR A 29 -33.76 6.14 -2.94
CA TYR A 29 -32.36 6.51 -2.92
C TYR A 29 -32.16 7.64 -1.93
N GLU A 30 -31.25 7.47 -0.96
CA GLU A 30 -30.86 8.51 -0.02
C GLU A 30 -29.33 8.61 0.01
N TRP A 31 -28.83 9.83 -0.13
CA TRP A 31 -27.40 10.13 -0.06
C TRP A 31 -27.13 10.96 1.18
N PHE A 32 -26.10 10.58 1.91
CA PHE A 32 -25.67 11.24 3.12
C PHE A 32 -24.24 11.70 2.95
N ASP A 33 -23.94 12.88 3.47
CA ASP A 33 -22.58 13.39 3.58
C ASP A 33 -21.79 12.68 4.69
N LYS A 34 -20.53 13.06 4.86
CA LYS A 34 -19.64 12.47 5.86
C LYS A 34 -20.12 12.70 7.32
N GLN A 35 -20.95 13.71 7.55
CA GLN A 35 -21.56 14.05 8.83
C GLN A 35 -22.92 13.37 9.06
N GLY A 36 -23.37 12.55 8.11
CA GLY A 36 -24.65 11.85 8.19
C GLY A 36 -25.86 12.71 7.82
N LYS A 37 -25.65 13.93 7.30
CA LYS A 37 -26.73 14.79 6.79
C LYS A 37 -27.16 14.31 5.40
N ARG A 38 -28.47 14.16 5.21
CA ARG A 38 -29.03 13.76 3.92
C ARG A 38 -28.95 14.90 2.90
N VAL A 39 -28.19 14.68 1.81
CA VAL A 39 -27.97 15.65 0.71
C VAL A 39 -28.84 15.39 -0.50
N LEU A 40 -29.37 14.15 -0.65
CA LEU A 40 -30.26 13.78 -1.75
C LEU A 40 -31.28 12.75 -1.30
N LYS A 41 -32.51 12.88 -1.79
CA LYS A 41 -33.58 11.86 -1.65
C LYS A 41 -34.37 11.77 -2.94
N THR A 42 -34.46 10.56 -3.52
CA THR A 42 -35.22 10.30 -4.73
C THR A 42 -36.03 9.01 -4.57
N LYS A 43 -37.26 9.02 -5.09
CA LYS A 43 -38.15 7.83 -5.10
C LYS A 43 -38.52 7.49 -6.53
N VAL A 44 -38.49 6.20 -6.86
CA VAL A 44 -38.90 5.64 -8.17
C VAL A 44 -39.92 4.55 -7.94
N SER A 45 -41.11 4.66 -8.54
CA SER A 45 -42.11 3.59 -8.49
C SER A 45 -41.73 2.43 -9.39
N ILE A 46 -41.88 1.21 -8.92
CA ILE A 46 -41.51 -0.01 -9.64
C ILE A 46 -42.62 -1.06 -9.65
N LYS A 47 -42.64 -1.82 -10.73
CA LYS A 47 -43.45 -3.02 -10.91
C LYS A 47 -42.55 -4.10 -11.48
N LEU A 48 -42.56 -5.30 -10.88
CA LEU A 48 -41.84 -6.47 -11.34
C LEU A 48 -42.77 -7.67 -11.41
N ASN A 49 -42.71 -8.42 -12.49
CA ASN A 49 -43.40 -9.67 -12.58
C ASN A 49 -42.75 -10.73 -11.67
N ALA A 50 -43.51 -11.77 -11.35
CA ALA A 50 -42.96 -12.94 -10.69
C ALA A 50 -41.75 -13.51 -11.47
N LYS A 51 -40.72 -13.98 -10.77
CA LYS A 51 -39.53 -14.63 -11.36
C LYS A 51 -38.85 -13.79 -12.48
N SER A 52 -38.92 -12.47 -12.42
CA SER A 52 -38.37 -11.59 -13.46
C SER A 52 -37.23 -10.71 -12.97
N LEU A 53 -36.41 -10.27 -13.93
CA LEU A 53 -35.35 -9.27 -13.74
C LEU A 53 -35.73 -7.99 -14.51
N ALA A 54 -35.63 -6.83 -13.88
CA ALA A 54 -35.85 -5.55 -14.54
C ALA A 54 -34.82 -4.49 -14.12
N SER A 55 -34.62 -3.51 -14.98
CA SER A 55 -33.72 -2.38 -14.74
C SER A 55 -34.52 -1.10 -14.53
N PHE A 56 -34.14 -0.35 -13.52
CA PHE A 56 -34.75 0.95 -13.19
C PHE A 56 -33.68 2.02 -13.17
N SER A 57 -33.98 3.17 -13.79
CA SER A 57 -33.05 4.30 -13.85
C SER A 57 -33.66 5.51 -13.14
N SER A 58 -32.81 6.31 -12.51
CA SER A 58 -33.21 7.61 -11.97
C SER A 58 -32.13 8.64 -12.28
N LYS A 59 -32.55 9.91 -12.38
CA LYS A 59 -31.70 11.07 -12.58
C LYS A 59 -31.93 12.06 -11.45
N SER A 60 -30.88 12.47 -10.77
CA SER A 60 -30.95 13.39 -9.63
C SER A 60 -29.80 14.39 -9.70
N LYS A 61 -29.86 15.45 -8.89
CA LYS A 61 -28.83 16.48 -8.84
C LYS A 61 -28.36 16.67 -7.40
N ILE A 62 -27.05 16.82 -7.22
CA ILE A 62 -26.42 17.26 -5.97
C ILE A 62 -25.79 18.63 -6.26
N ASN A 63 -26.19 19.64 -5.49
CA ASN A 63 -25.62 20.98 -5.56
C ASN A 63 -24.37 21.05 -4.66
N ASN A 64 -23.36 21.78 -5.09
CA ASN A 64 -22.09 21.97 -4.38
C ASN A 64 -21.50 20.65 -3.85
N PRO A 65 -21.28 19.64 -4.74
CA PRO A 65 -20.74 18.37 -4.29
C PRO A 65 -19.30 18.52 -3.79
N THR A 66 -18.96 17.86 -2.71
CA THR A 66 -17.56 17.68 -2.33
C THR A 66 -16.95 16.59 -3.20
N LEU A 67 -15.92 16.94 -3.97
CA LEU A 67 -15.28 16.03 -4.91
C LEU A 67 -14.22 15.17 -4.20
N TRP A 68 -14.14 13.91 -4.63
CA TRP A 68 -13.10 12.98 -4.21
C TRP A 68 -11.80 13.21 -4.99
N SER A 69 -10.70 13.24 -4.27
CA SER A 69 -9.34 13.22 -4.82
C SER A 69 -8.39 12.53 -3.83
N PRO A 70 -7.16 12.19 -4.23
CA PRO A 70 -6.14 11.71 -3.28
C PRO A 70 -5.88 12.67 -2.11
N GLU A 71 -6.01 13.96 -2.32
CA GLU A 71 -5.83 15.00 -1.29
C GLU A 71 -7.10 15.24 -0.45
N ASN A 72 -8.26 14.81 -0.94
CA ASN A 72 -9.54 14.91 -0.26
C ASN A 72 -10.41 13.67 -0.58
N PRO A 73 -10.15 12.52 0.03
CA PRO A 73 -10.88 11.28 -0.24
C PRO A 73 -12.29 11.31 0.37
N TYR A 74 -13.14 12.18 -0.15
CA TYR A 74 -14.49 12.40 0.36
C TYR A 74 -15.46 11.37 -0.20
N LEU A 75 -16.15 10.64 0.69
CA LEU A 75 -17.12 9.61 0.33
C LEU A 75 -18.51 9.96 0.87
N TYR A 76 -19.51 9.89 0.00
CA TYR A 76 -20.92 9.90 0.37
C TYR A 76 -21.37 8.48 0.72
N GLN A 77 -22.31 8.36 1.67
CA GLN A 77 -23.02 7.11 1.93
C GLN A 77 -24.33 7.11 1.12
N VAL A 78 -24.55 6.08 0.33
CA VAL A 78 -25.75 5.90 -0.48
C VAL A 78 -26.52 4.71 0.06
N HIS A 79 -27.74 4.97 0.52
CA HIS A 79 -28.69 3.96 0.94
C HIS A 79 -29.74 3.78 -0.16
N ILE A 80 -29.88 2.57 -0.63
CA ILE A 80 -30.88 2.15 -1.61
C ILE A 80 -31.82 1.18 -0.89
N SER A 81 -33.10 1.53 -0.77
CA SER A 81 -34.09 0.69 -0.14
C SER A 81 -35.22 0.36 -1.11
N ILE A 82 -35.65 -0.89 -1.14
CA ILE A 82 -36.83 -1.35 -1.86
C ILE A 82 -37.97 -1.41 -0.85
N LEU A 83 -39.00 -0.60 -1.12
CA LEU A 83 -40.17 -0.48 -0.27
C LEU A 83 -41.37 -1.18 -0.93
N ASP A 84 -42.15 -1.91 -0.15
CA ASP A 84 -43.43 -2.45 -0.58
C ASP A 84 -44.52 -1.34 -0.71
N LYS A 85 -45.75 -1.72 -1.05
CA LYS A 85 -46.90 -0.79 -1.15
C LYS A 85 -47.20 -0.08 0.17
N LYS A 86 -46.89 -0.70 1.31
CA LYS A 86 -47.11 -0.15 2.66
C LYS A 86 -45.96 0.75 3.14
N GLY A 87 -44.86 0.80 2.38
CA GLY A 87 -43.67 1.57 2.72
C GLY A 87 -42.68 0.81 3.64
N ILE A 88 -42.87 -0.49 3.79
CA ILE A 88 -41.97 -1.37 4.55
C ILE A 88 -40.77 -1.72 3.68
N VAL A 89 -39.57 -1.63 4.24
CA VAL A 89 -38.33 -2.03 3.56
C VAL A 89 -38.31 -3.55 3.43
N VAL A 90 -38.24 -4.05 2.20
CA VAL A 90 -38.19 -5.48 1.89
C VAL A 90 -36.81 -5.94 1.42
N ASP A 91 -35.98 -5.02 0.96
CA ASP A 91 -34.60 -5.25 0.55
C ASP A 91 -33.83 -3.93 0.59
N GLY A 92 -32.51 -3.97 0.66
CA GLY A 92 -31.71 -2.77 0.70
C GLY A 92 -30.24 -3.00 0.44
N TYR A 93 -29.57 -1.93 0.01
CA TYR A 93 -28.16 -1.93 -0.30
C TYR A 93 -27.51 -0.61 0.15
N ARG A 94 -26.34 -0.69 0.77
CA ARG A 94 -25.55 0.47 1.15
C ARG A 94 -24.24 0.47 0.38
N LYS A 95 -23.83 1.65 -0.09
CA LYS A 95 -22.57 1.84 -0.80
C LYS A 95 -21.95 3.18 -0.43
N ARG A 96 -20.62 3.23 -0.41
CA ARG A 96 -19.90 4.50 -0.35
C ARG A 96 -19.52 4.91 -1.77
N ILE A 97 -19.72 6.17 -2.12
CA ILE A 97 -19.49 6.71 -3.47
C ILE A 97 -18.70 8.01 -3.34
N GLY A 98 -17.59 8.11 -4.07
CA GLY A 98 -16.90 9.38 -4.30
C GLY A 98 -17.31 9.99 -5.63
N ILE A 99 -17.51 11.31 -5.65
CA ILE A 99 -17.78 12.07 -6.88
C ILE A 99 -16.44 12.65 -7.33
N LYS A 100 -16.02 12.34 -8.55
CA LYS A 100 -14.78 12.85 -9.12
C LYS A 100 -14.95 13.17 -10.61
N SER A 101 -14.08 14.05 -11.12
CA SER A 101 -13.89 14.27 -12.55
C SER A 101 -12.43 13.99 -12.90
N VAL A 102 -12.21 13.14 -13.88
CA VAL A 102 -10.88 12.82 -14.42
C VAL A 102 -10.93 12.95 -15.93
N GLU A 103 -9.92 13.59 -16.50
CA GLU A 103 -9.79 13.77 -17.94
C GLU A 103 -8.38 13.38 -18.39
N PHE A 104 -8.30 12.66 -19.50
CA PHE A 104 -7.06 12.30 -20.18
C PHE A 104 -6.99 13.15 -21.46
N LYS A 105 -6.03 14.08 -21.51
CA LYS A 105 -5.94 15.11 -22.56
C LYS A 105 -4.73 14.97 -23.47
N GLY A 106 -4.24 13.73 -23.68
CA GLY A 106 -3.10 13.46 -24.54
C GLY A 106 -1.88 14.27 -24.10
N LYS A 107 -1.35 15.12 -24.96
CA LYS A 107 -0.16 15.96 -24.68
C LYS A 107 -0.28 16.83 -23.42
N ASP A 108 -1.51 17.21 -23.03
CA ASP A 108 -1.77 18.03 -21.85
C ASP A 108 -1.91 17.20 -20.57
N GLY A 109 -1.77 15.88 -20.66
CA GLY A 109 -1.67 14.96 -19.55
C GLY A 109 -2.99 14.59 -18.88
N PHE A 110 -2.91 14.21 -17.63
CA PHE A 110 -4.03 13.83 -16.78
C PHE A 110 -4.47 15.01 -15.92
N TRP A 111 -5.75 15.35 -16.04
CA TRP A 111 -6.32 16.47 -15.30
C TRP A 111 -6.99 16.03 -14.00
N LEU A 112 -6.21 15.82 -13.00
CA LEU A 112 -6.58 15.99 -11.61
C LEU A 112 -5.57 16.86 -10.87
N ASN A 113 -4.35 17.07 -11.37
CA ASN A 113 -3.33 17.99 -10.79
C ASN A 113 -2.10 18.21 -11.70
N GLY A 114 -2.08 17.73 -12.95
CA GLY A 114 -0.98 17.98 -13.91
C GLY A 114 0.40 17.46 -13.51
N LYS A 115 0.50 16.57 -12.52
CA LYS A 115 1.75 15.98 -12.05
C LYS A 115 1.76 14.48 -12.30
N PRO A 116 2.95 13.86 -12.56
CA PRO A 116 3.07 12.42 -12.68
C PRO A 116 2.49 11.69 -11.47
N LEU A 117 1.78 10.58 -11.71
CA LEU A 117 1.27 9.74 -10.66
C LEU A 117 2.29 8.63 -10.36
N MET A 118 2.92 8.73 -9.20
CA MET A 118 3.81 7.69 -8.72
C MET A 118 3.02 6.62 -7.99
N GLY A 119 3.15 5.40 -8.46
CA GLY A 119 2.46 4.24 -7.92
C GLY A 119 3.40 3.07 -7.64
N ALA A 120 2.83 1.98 -7.18
CA ALA A 120 3.47 0.68 -7.06
C ALA A 120 2.50 -0.44 -7.42
N ASN A 121 3.05 -1.58 -7.80
CA ASN A 121 2.28 -2.81 -7.99
C ASN A 121 2.05 -3.49 -6.64
N ARG A 122 0.92 -4.18 -6.48
CA ARG A 122 0.61 -4.97 -5.30
C ARG A 122 0.10 -6.35 -5.65
N HIS A 123 0.75 -7.38 -5.12
CA HIS A 123 0.16 -8.69 -4.89
C HIS A 123 -0.47 -8.72 -3.50
N GLN A 124 -1.60 -9.40 -3.34
CA GLN A 124 -2.27 -9.50 -2.05
C GLN A 124 -1.85 -10.73 -1.25
N ASP A 125 -0.56 -11.04 -1.26
CA ASP A 125 0.02 -12.09 -0.43
C ASP A 125 0.74 -11.51 0.79
N PHE A 126 0.81 -12.30 1.83
CA PHE A 126 1.52 -11.96 3.05
C PHE A 126 2.32 -13.18 3.52
N ALA A 127 3.46 -12.95 4.15
CA ALA A 127 4.30 -14.02 4.66
C ALA A 127 3.50 -14.98 5.56
N VAL A 128 3.71 -16.28 5.39
CA VAL A 128 3.07 -17.39 6.12
C VAL A 128 1.60 -17.64 5.74
N VAL A 129 0.79 -16.60 5.55
CA VAL A 129 -0.67 -16.72 5.30
C VAL A 129 -1.05 -16.71 3.81
N GLY A 130 -0.13 -16.35 2.93
CA GLY A 130 -0.44 -16.23 1.50
C GLY A 130 -1.54 -15.20 1.24
N ASN A 131 -2.56 -15.57 0.46
CA ASN A 131 -3.68 -14.69 0.11
C ASN A 131 -4.85 -14.69 1.12
N ALA A 132 -4.74 -15.45 2.22
CA ALA A 132 -5.80 -15.51 3.24
C ALA A 132 -5.71 -14.35 4.23
N LEU A 133 -5.91 -13.13 3.74
CA LEU A 133 -5.82 -11.91 4.53
C LEU A 133 -7.16 -11.50 5.12
N SER A 134 -7.15 -10.98 6.36
CA SER A 134 -8.31 -10.30 6.93
C SER A 134 -8.54 -8.93 6.29
N ASN A 135 -9.77 -8.40 6.41
CA ASN A 135 -10.12 -7.08 5.89
C ASN A 135 -9.19 -5.98 6.42
N ASN A 136 -8.83 -6.06 7.70
CA ASN A 136 -7.94 -5.07 8.32
C ASN A 136 -6.52 -5.10 7.78
N ILE A 137 -6.00 -6.27 7.36
CA ILE A 137 -4.68 -6.34 6.72
C ILE A 137 -4.68 -5.63 5.38
N HIS A 138 -5.75 -5.77 4.60
CA HIS A 138 -5.91 -5.03 3.35
C HIS A 138 -5.91 -3.52 3.58
N TRP A 139 -6.57 -3.07 4.64
CA TRP A 139 -6.59 -1.65 5.01
C TRP A 139 -5.20 -1.16 5.48
N ARG A 140 -4.51 -1.95 6.32
CA ARG A 140 -3.14 -1.64 6.79
C ARG A 140 -2.15 -1.57 5.63
N ASP A 141 -2.23 -2.48 4.66
CA ASP A 141 -1.41 -2.44 3.45
C ASP A 141 -1.65 -1.14 2.66
N ALA A 142 -2.91 -0.79 2.41
CA ALA A 142 -3.26 0.44 1.70
C ALA A 142 -2.75 1.69 2.44
N LYS A 143 -2.85 1.71 3.78
CA LYS A 143 -2.34 2.81 4.59
C LYS A 143 -0.82 2.94 4.50
N LYS A 144 -0.06 1.85 4.62
CA LYS A 144 1.40 1.87 4.46
C LYS A 144 1.82 2.39 3.09
N LEU A 145 1.10 2.00 2.04
CA LEU A 145 1.35 2.49 0.68
C LEU A 145 0.99 3.97 0.54
N ARG A 146 -0.03 4.44 1.22
CA ARG A 146 -0.41 5.86 1.23
C ARG A 146 0.57 6.70 2.07
N ASP A 147 1.00 6.19 3.22
CA ASP A 147 1.97 6.84 4.13
C ASP A 147 3.33 7.07 3.45
N VAL A 148 3.76 6.17 2.58
CA VAL A 148 4.99 6.32 1.80
C VAL A 148 4.87 7.37 0.69
N GLY A 149 3.67 7.90 0.45
CA GLY A 149 3.41 8.97 -0.52
C GLY A 149 2.90 8.50 -1.88
N LEU A 150 2.65 7.21 -2.06
CA LEU A 150 2.03 6.71 -3.29
C LEU A 150 0.60 7.24 -3.42
N LYS A 151 0.20 7.52 -4.65
CA LYS A 151 -1.15 7.99 -5.00
C LYS A 151 -1.89 7.02 -5.91
N LEU A 152 -1.21 5.97 -6.36
CA LEU A 152 -1.76 4.98 -7.27
C LEU A 152 -1.21 3.59 -6.95
N ILE A 153 -2.08 2.59 -7.04
CA ILE A 153 -1.74 1.17 -6.95
C ILE A 153 -2.23 0.47 -8.23
N ARG A 154 -1.34 -0.31 -8.85
CA ARG A 154 -1.74 -1.24 -9.90
C ARG A 154 -1.95 -2.62 -9.27
N ASN A 155 -3.13 -3.17 -9.44
CA ASN A 155 -3.52 -4.48 -8.92
C ASN A 155 -2.93 -5.60 -9.78
N ALA A 156 -1.66 -5.90 -9.59
CA ALA A 156 -0.97 -6.91 -10.39
C ALA A 156 -1.19 -8.32 -9.82
N HIS A 157 -1.59 -9.31 -10.61
CA HIS A 157 -2.15 -9.21 -11.97
C HIS A 157 -3.58 -9.78 -11.94
N TYR A 158 -4.41 -9.28 -11.04
CA TYR A 158 -5.79 -9.73 -10.78
C TYR A 158 -6.56 -8.70 -9.95
N PRO A 159 -7.89 -8.69 -10.01
CA PRO A 159 -8.71 -7.86 -9.12
C PRO A 159 -8.46 -8.26 -7.67
N GLN A 160 -8.08 -7.29 -6.84
CA GLN A 160 -7.79 -7.56 -5.43
C GLN A 160 -9.05 -7.56 -4.56
N ASP A 161 -8.89 -7.96 -3.32
CA ASP A 161 -9.98 -8.08 -2.35
C ASP A 161 -10.79 -6.78 -2.24
N PRO A 162 -12.13 -6.86 -2.13
CA PRO A 162 -12.98 -5.68 -1.94
C PRO A 162 -12.57 -4.80 -0.75
N ALA A 163 -12.05 -5.38 0.34
CA ALA A 163 -11.60 -4.60 1.50
C ALA A 163 -10.38 -3.71 1.17
N PHE A 164 -9.46 -4.18 0.31
CA PHE A 164 -8.38 -3.34 -0.20
C PHE A 164 -8.91 -2.19 -1.05
N MET A 165 -9.89 -2.46 -1.89
CA MET A 165 -10.51 -1.43 -2.74
C MET A 165 -11.28 -0.41 -1.89
N ASP A 166 -11.96 -0.85 -0.82
CA ASP A 166 -12.61 0.04 0.16
C ASP A 166 -11.60 0.95 0.86
N ALA A 167 -10.44 0.40 1.23
CA ALA A 167 -9.35 1.17 1.81
C ALA A 167 -8.76 2.20 0.83
N CYS A 168 -8.63 1.84 -0.46
CA CYS A 168 -8.17 2.78 -1.49
C CYS A 168 -9.15 3.96 -1.66
N ASP A 169 -10.46 3.69 -1.62
CA ASP A 169 -11.49 4.74 -1.66
C ASP A 169 -11.35 5.71 -0.47
N GLU A 170 -11.11 5.19 0.74
CA GLU A 170 -10.99 5.97 1.98
C GLU A 170 -9.68 6.75 2.08
N LEU A 171 -8.59 6.17 1.64
CA LEU A 171 -7.24 6.72 1.81
C LEU A 171 -6.79 7.60 0.63
N GLY A 172 -7.61 7.71 -0.43
CA GLY A 172 -7.26 8.52 -1.59
C GLY A 172 -6.18 7.87 -2.46
N LEU A 173 -6.27 6.57 -2.71
CA LEU A 173 -5.41 5.86 -3.65
C LEU A 173 -6.18 5.61 -4.95
N PHE A 174 -5.63 6.04 -6.07
CA PHE A 174 -6.10 5.56 -7.38
C PHE A 174 -5.73 4.10 -7.58
N VAL A 175 -6.52 3.39 -8.39
CA VAL A 175 -6.28 1.98 -8.70
C VAL A 175 -6.40 1.73 -10.20
N ILE A 176 -5.43 1.02 -10.76
CA ILE A 176 -5.54 0.32 -12.04
C ILE A 176 -5.95 -1.11 -11.74
N VAL A 177 -7.14 -1.51 -12.20
CA VAL A 177 -7.66 -2.87 -11.95
C VAL A 177 -7.38 -3.75 -13.14
N ASN A 178 -6.71 -4.87 -12.88
CA ASN A 178 -6.24 -5.80 -13.89
C ASN A 178 -7.17 -7.01 -14.01
N THR A 179 -7.37 -7.48 -15.23
CA THR A 179 -7.95 -8.80 -15.52
C THR A 179 -7.00 -9.90 -15.01
N PRO A 180 -7.52 -11.00 -14.42
CA PRO A 180 -6.69 -12.14 -14.04
C PRO A 180 -6.02 -12.76 -15.26
N GLY A 181 -4.71 -12.98 -15.21
CA GLY A 181 -3.96 -13.65 -16.26
C GLY A 181 -2.59 -13.03 -16.52
N TRP A 182 -1.59 -13.89 -16.75
CA TRP A 182 -0.20 -13.51 -16.92
C TRP A 182 0.54 -14.54 -17.79
N GLN A 183 1.23 -14.06 -18.82
CA GLN A 183 2.10 -14.83 -19.72
C GLN A 183 1.45 -16.10 -20.31
N PHE A 184 0.13 -16.11 -20.49
CA PHE A 184 -0.57 -17.28 -21.01
C PHE A 184 -1.69 -16.87 -21.97
N TRP A 185 -1.71 -17.50 -23.13
CA TRP A 185 -2.78 -17.44 -24.12
C TRP A 185 -3.19 -18.85 -24.54
N ASN A 186 -4.46 -19.04 -24.86
CA ASN A 186 -4.99 -20.28 -25.39
C ASN A 186 -5.95 -19.98 -26.55
N ASP A 187 -5.73 -20.62 -27.69
CA ASP A 187 -6.51 -20.41 -28.93
C ASP A 187 -7.91 -21.09 -28.88
N ALA A 188 -8.25 -21.81 -27.81
CA ALA A 188 -9.59 -22.35 -27.66
C ALA A 188 -10.61 -21.21 -27.57
N PRO A 189 -11.72 -21.24 -28.38
CA PRO A 189 -12.73 -20.18 -28.36
C PRO A 189 -13.37 -19.95 -26.98
N SER A 190 -13.44 -20.97 -26.14
CA SER A 190 -13.94 -20.88 -24.77
C SER A 190 -13.03 -20.03 -23.88
N PHE A 191 -11.72 -19.99 -24.12
CA PHE A 191 -10.78 -19.21 -23.33
C PHE A 191 -11.11 -17.71 -23.40
N GLU A 192 -11.25 -17.16 -24.60
CA GLU A 192 -11.65 -15.75 -24.76
C GLU A 192 -12.97 -15.44 -24.05
N GLN A 193 -13.97 -16.32 -24.15
CA GLN A 193 -15.27 -16.12 -23.53
C GLN A 193 -15.18 -16.09 -22.01
N TYR A 194 -14.33 -16.92 -21.39
CA TYR A 194 -14.06 -16.85 -19.95
C TYR A 194 -13.41 -15.53 -19.58
N VAL A 195 -12.38 -15.10 -20.29
CA VAL A 195 -11.71 -13.82 -20.02
C VAL A 195 -12.67 -12.65 -20.20
N TYR A 196 -13.52 -12.64 -21.23
CA TYR A 196 -14.56 -11.61 -21.42
C TYR A 196 -15.58 -11.61 -20.27
N SER A 197 -15.91 -12.78 -19.74
CA SER A 197 -16.78 -12.89 -18.55
C SER A 197 -16.09 -12.32 -17.32
N ASP A 198 -14.82 -12.62 -17.10
CA ASP A 198 -14.04 -12.09 -15.99
C ASP A 198 -13.94 -10.56 -16.04
N ILE A 199 -13.70 -9.99 -17.22
CA ILE A 199 -13.65 -8.54 -17.41
C ILE A 199 -15.00 -7.90 -17.06
N ARG A 200 -16.13 -8.48 -17.54
CA ARG A 200 -17.48 -7.98 -17.18
C ARG A 200 -17.70 -8.01 -15.67
N ASN A 201 -17.36 -9.10 -15.02
CA ASN A 201 -17.55 -9.29 -13.59
C ASN A 201 -16.66 -8.33 -12.79
N MET A 202 -15.40 -8.17 -13.18
CA MET A 202 -14.46 -7.21 -12.61
C MET A 202 -15.02 -5.77 -12.66
N VAL A 203 -15.44 -5.33 -13.84
CA VAL A 203 -15.98 -3.98 -14.00
C VAL A 203 -17.27 -3.81 -13.20
N ARG A 204 -18.20 -4.76 -13.25
CA ARG A 204 -19.46 -4.73 -12.47
C ARG A 204 -19.23 -4.65 -10.98
N ARG A 205 -18.24 -5.37 -10.46
CA ARG A 205 -17.89 -5.36 -9.04
C ARG A 205 -17.41 -3.97 -8.59
N ASP A 206 -16.53 -3.34 -9.38
CA ASP A 206 -15.74 -2.20 -8.91
C ASP A 206 -16.11 -0.85 -9.55
N ARG A 207 -16.92 -0.79 -10.62
CA ARG A 207 -17.24 0.46 -11.35
C ARG A 207 -17.82 1.60 -10.52
N ASN A 208 -18.32 1.33 -9.32
CA ASN A 208 -18.87 2.35 -8.42
C ASN A 208 -17.84 2.85 -7.39
N ARG A 209 -16.59 2.42 -7.46
CA ARG A 209 -15.54 2.82 -6.53
C ARG A 209 -14.92 4.15 -6.93
N ALA A 210 -14.70 5.01 -5.95
CA ALA A 210 -14.05 6.30 -6.16
C ALA A 210 -12.60 6.16 -6.62
N SER A 211 -11.90 5.14 -6.14
CA SER A 211 -10.48 4.88 -6.40
C SER A 211 -10.17 4.46 -7.84
N ILE A 212 -11.13 3.92 -8.60
CA ILE A 212 -10.85 3.46 -9.97
C ILE A 212 -10.33 4.60 -10.83
N TRP A 213 -9.13 4.40 -11.39
CA TRP A 213 -8.48 5.30 -12.34
C TRP A 213 -8.53 4.74 -13.75
N LEU A 214 -8.02 3.52 -13.94
CA LEU A 214 -7.97 2.82 -15.23
C LEU A 214 -8.39 1.37 -15.07
N TRP A 215 -8.86 0.80 -16.18
CA TRP A 215 -9.09 -0.64 -16.35
C TRP A 215 -8.01 -1.21 -17.25
N GLU A 216 -7.33 -2.25 -16.80
CA GLU A 216 -6.38 -3.02 -17.61
C GLU A 216 -7.04 -4.36 -18.01
N PRO A 217 -7.89 -4.37 -19.07
CA PRO A 217 -8.74 -5.49 -19.42
C PRO A 217 -8.04 -6.50 -20.30
N ILE A 218 -6.71 -6.57 -20.23
CA ILE A 218 -5.86 -7.49 -21.00
C ILE A 218 -5.13 -8.44 -20.06
N LEU A 219 -4.53 -9.48 -20.65
CA LEU A 219 -3.64 -10.40 -19.95
C LEU A 219 -2.22 -9.82 -19.90
N ASN A 220 -1.61 -9.77 -18.72
CA ASN A 220 -0.28 -9.17 -18.55
C ASN A 220 0.80 -9.97 -19.28
N GLU A 221 1.71 -9.28 -19.99
CA GLU A 221 2.85 -9.87 -20.71
C GLU A 221 2.46 -11.07 -21.59
N THR A 222 1.32 -10.98 -22.23
CA THR A 222 0.73 -12.06 -23.02
C THR A 222 0.62 -11.62 -24.48
N TRP A 223 0.95 -12.51 -25.40
CA TRP A 223 0.70 -12.33 -26.82
C TRP A 223 -0.74 -12.76 -27.12
N TYR A 224 -1.59 -11.85 -27.53
CA TYR A 224 -3.01 -12.07 -27.84
C TYR A 224 -3.37 -11.44 -29.19
N PRO A 225 -4.41 -11.92 -29.88
CA PRO A 225 -4.88 -11.30 -31.14
C PRO A 225 -5.39 -9.87 -30.94
N ASP A 226 -5.20 -8.98 -31.92
CA ASP A 226 -5.70 -7.61 -31.89
C ASP A 226 -7.22 -7.53 -31.66
N ALA A 227 -7.98 -8.46 -32.25
CA ALA A 227 -9.41 -8.56 -32.04
C ALA A 227 -9.79 -8.74 -30.57
N PHE A 228 -9.00 -9.51 -29.81
CA PHE A 228 -9.18 -9.66 -28.38
C PHE A 228 -9.06 -8.31 -27.65
N ALA A 229 -7.99 -7.55 -27.91
CA ALA A 229 -7.78 -6.24 -27.31
C ALA A 229 -8.95 -5.28 -27.59
N LEU A 230 -9.41 -5.20 -28.85
CA LEU A 230 -10.57 -4.37 -29.24
C LEU A 230 -11.85 -4.79 -28.54
N ASN A 231 -12.11 -6.09 -28.38
CA ASN A 231 -13.29 -6.60 -27.72
C ASN A 231 -13.26 -6.31 -26.20
N THR A 232 -12.10 -6.45 -25.56
CA THR A 232 -11.96 -6.11 -24.12
C THR A 232 -12.27 -4.65 -23.85
N LYS A 233 -11.81 -3.72 -24.69
CA LYS A 233 -12.13 -2.30 -24.63
C LYS A 233 -13.64 -2.06 -24.73
N LYS A 234 -14.31 -2.66 -25.75
CA LYS A 234 -15.77 -2.55 -25.92
C LYS A 234 -16.54 -3.05 -24.71
N ILE A 235 -16.06 -4.11 -24.05
CA ILE A 235 -16.69 -4.65 -22.83
C ILE A 235 -16.60 -3.63 -21.70
N VAL A 236 -15.45 -3.01 -21.46
CA VAL A 236 -15.28 -1.99 -20.41
C VAL A 236 -16.24 -0.81 -20.69
N GLU A 237 -16.28 -0.30 -21.92
CA GLU A 237 -17.14 0.81 -22.32
C GLU A 237 -18.64 0.48 -22.15
N ALA A 238 -19.04 -0.76 -22.45
CA ALA A 238 -20.42 -1.22 -22.30
C ALA A 238 -20.83 -1.38 -20.81
N GLU A 239 -19.92 -1.82 -19.96
CA GLU A 239 -20.19 -2.05 -18.53
C GLU A 239 -20.04 -0.78 -17.69
N MET A 240 -19.22 0.17 -18.12
CA MET A 240 -18.99 1.44 -17.44
C MET A 240 -18.91 2.60 -18.44
N ASN A 241 -19.94 3.44 -18.48
CA ASN A 241 -19.91 4.67 -19.28
C ASN A 241 -18.78 5.60 -18.79
N GLY A 242 -17.86 5.96 -19.67
CA GLY A 242 -16.66 6.75 -19.34
C GLY A 242 -15.53 5.94 -18.68
N GLY A 243 -15.63 4.62 -18.66
CA GLY A 243 -14.52 3.74 -18.24
C GLY A 243 -13.36 3.82 -19.23
N ILE A 244 -12.15 4.11 -18.73
CA ILE A 244 -10.95 4.27 -19.54
C ILE A 244 -10.11 2.99 -19.45
N SER A 245 -9.86 2.38 -20.61
CA SER A 245 -9.03 1.18 -20.72
C SER A 245 -7.56 1.54 -20.94
N TYR A 246 -6.69 0.73 -20.38
CA TYR A 246 -5.24 0.86 -20.40
C TYR A 246 -4.58 -0.47 -20.83
N THR A 247 -3.59 -0.40 -21.71
CA THR A 247 -2.86 -1.59 -22.17
C THR A 247 -1.61 -1.23 -22.98
N ALA A 248 -0.86 -2.26 -23.39
CA ALA A 248 0.22 -2.15 -24.37
C ALA A 248 -0.28 -2.06 -25.82
N SER A 249 -1.57 -2.20 -26.11
CA SER A 249 -2.13 -2.11 -27.47
C SER A 249 -2.39 -0.67 -27.89
N GLU A 250 -2.07 -0.33 -29.14
CA GLU A 250 -2.31 0.99 -29.74
C GLU A 250 -3.78 1.41 -29.82
N HIS A 251 -4.70 0.47 -29.67
CA HIS A 251 -6.15 0.73 -29.74
C HIS A 251 -6.72 1.42 -28.51
N PHE A 252 -5.94 1.61 -27.48
CA PHE A 252 -6.40 2.14 -26.18
C PHE A 252 -6.05 3.63 -26.01
N PRO A 253 -6.86 4.39 -25.27
CA PRO A 253 -6.60 5.82 -25.02
C PRO A 253 -5.40 6.07 -24.11
N VAL A 254 -5.08 5.11 -23.23
CA VAL A 254 -3.90 5.13 -22.37
C VAL A 254 -3.06 3.90 -22.66
N ILE A 255 -1.78 4.10 -22.94
CA ILE A 255 -0.88 3.04 -23.42
C ILE A 255 0.27 2.85 -22.44
N PHE A 256 0.65 1.58 -22.23
CA PHE A 256 1.91 1.24 -21.58
C PHE A 256 3.09 1.65 -22.47
N THR A 257 3.98 2.47 -21.94
CA THR A 257 5.30 2.70 -22.51
C THR A 257 6.29 3.14 -21.44
N TYR A 258 7.54 3.08 -21.78
CA TYR A 258 8.60 3.70 -21.00
C TYR A 258 8.57 5.23 -21.20
N PRO A 259 9.20 6.02 -20.29
CA PRO A 259 9.28 7.47 -20.46
C PRO A 259 9.88 7.84 -21.81
N MET A 260 9.07 8.46 -22.65
CA MET A 260 9.46 8.92 -23.98
C MET A 260 8.52 10.03 -24.45
N ASP A 261 9.00 10.86 -25.34
CA ASP A 261 8.16 11.78 -26.09
C ASP A 261 7.48 11.05 -27.23
N SER A 262 6.19 11.26 -27.39
CA SER A 262 5.39 10.66 -28.47
C SER A 262 4.89 11.72 -29.43
N THR A 263 4.81 11.32 -30.71
CA THR A 263 4.20 12.14 -31.77
C THR A 263 2.68 12.07 -31.78
N ASP A 264 2.04 11.06 -31.18
CA ASP A 264 0.59 10.98 -31.08
C ASP A 264 0.08 11.83 -29.91
N VAL A 265 -0.33 13.04 -30.24
CA VAL A 265 -0.79 14.07 -29.28
C VAL A 265 -2.11 13.70 -28.56
N ASN A 266 -2.80 12.66 -29.01
CA ASN A 266 -4.09 12.25 -28.45
C ASN A 266 -3.99 11.13 -27.42
N LYS A 267 -2.81 10.51 -27.31
CA LYS A 267 -2.55 9.40 -26.39
C LYS A 267 -1.94 9.87 -25.09
N ASN A 268 -2.26 9.17 -24.01
CA ASN A 268 -1.55 9.26 -22.74
C ASN A 268 -0.76 7.99 -22.50
N TYR A 269 0.33 8.10 -21.76
CA TYR A 269 1.25 7.00 -21.49
C TYR A 269 1.45 6.82 -20.00
N TYR A 270 1.65 5.56 -19.60
CA TYR A 270 1.96 5.19 -18.22
C TYR A 270 2.87 3.97 -18.19
N THR A 271 3.90 3.98 -17.35
CA THR A 271 4.80 2.83 -17.17
C THR A 271 4.23 1.92 -16.09
N ARG A 272 3.68 0.74 -16.49
CA ARG A 272 3.00 -0.17 -15.56
C ARG A 272 3.92 -0.85 -14.55
N GLU A 273 5.20 -1.05 -14.91
CA GLU A 273 6.21 -1.72 -14.10
C GLU A 273 7.58 -1.11 -14.36
N TRP A 274 8.28 -0.72 -13.31
CA TRP A 274 9.66 -0.23 -13.39
C TRP A 274 10.45 -0.61 -12.15
N GLY A 275 11.77 -0.58 -12.23
CA GLY A 275 12.69 -0.77 -11.10
C GLY A 275 13.22 -2.20 -10.98
N ASP A 276 12.55 -3.21 -11.53
CA ASP A 276 13.01 -4.59 -11.51
C ASP A 276 14.02 -4.84 -12.63
N ASN A 277 15.27 -4.58 -12.35
CA ASN A 277 16.37 -4.82 -13.28
C ASN A 277 17.20 -6.00 -12.80
N VAL A 278 17.30 -7.01 -13.61
CA VAL A 278 18.10 -8.21 -13.38
C VAL A 278 19.01 -8.47 -14.56
N ASP A 279 20.20 -8.91 -14.29
CA ASP A 279 21.16 -9.39 -15.29
C ASP A 279 20.85 -10.82 -15.74
N ASP A 280 20.29 -11.61 -14.84
CA ASP A 280 19.86 -12.98 -15.09
C ASP A 280 18.62 -13.33 -14.26
N TRP A 281 17.54 -13.72 -14.94
CA TRP A 281 16.27 -14.11 -14.30
C TRP A 281 16.41 -15.32 -13.37
N ASN A 282 17.38 -16.18 -13.59
CA ASN A 282 17.61 -17.36 -12.76
C ASN A 282 18.46 -17.08 -11.53
N SER A 283 19.40 -16.13 -11.59
CA SER A 283 20.27 -15.78 -10.47
C SER A 283 19.59 -14.93 -9.41
N HIS A 284 18.55 -14.18 -9.79
CA HIS A 284 17.87 -13.20 -8.93
C HIS A 284 18.77 -12.12 -8.32
N ASN A 285 20.00 -11.99 -8.79
CA ASN A 285 20.93 -10.95 -8.35
C ASN A 285 20.63 -9.64 -9.06
N SER A 286 20.44 -8.58 -8.29
CA SER A 286 20.11 -7.27 -8.86
C SER A 286 20.17 -6.19 -7.79
N PRO A 287 20.54 -4.95 -8.15
CA PRO A 287 20.42 -3.83 -7.23
C PRO A 287 18.96 -3.54 -6.82
N SER A 288 17.96 -4.02 -7.56
CA SER A 288 16.56 -3.89 -7.20
C SER A 288 16.07 -4.96 -6.22
N ARG A 289 16.62 -6.17 -6.27
CA ARG A 289 16.17 -7.32 -5.48
C ARG A 289 17.02 -7.49 -4.24
N VAL A 290 16.65 -6.80 -3.16
CA VAL A 290 17.42 -6.73 -1.91
C VAL A 290 16.61 -7.24 -0.73
N TYR A 291 17.03 -8.37 -0.17
CA TYR A 291 16.49 -8.85 1.10
C TYR A 291 16.92 -7.92 2.24
N ARG A 292 15.95 -7.45 3.05
CA ARG A 292 16.20 -6.53 4.17
C ARG A 292 17.27 -7.03 5.15
N GLY A 293 17.31 -8.34 5.36
CA GLY A 293 18.27 -8.99 6.26
C GLY A 293 19.72 -8.92 5.81
N TRP A 294 20.02 -8.60 4.55
CA TRP A 294 21.41 -8.39 4.10
C TRP A 294 22.02 -7.10 4.67
N GLY A 295 21.20 -6.24 5.28
CA GLY A 295 21.65 -5.09 6.04
C GLY A 295 21.72 -3.79 5.27
N GLU A 296 22.47 -2.85 5.81
CA GLU A 296 22.46 -1.44 5.42
C GLU A 296 22.89 -1.19 3.98
N LYS A 297 24.07 -1.69 3.59
CA LYS A 297 24.64 -1.41 2.25
C LYS A 297 23.74 -1.88 1.10
N PRO A 298 23.24 -3.12 1.07
CA PRO A 298 22.32 -3.55 0.04
C PRO A 298 21.03 -2.70 -0.02
N MET A 299 20.46 -2.32 1.13
CA MET A 299 19.28 -1.45 1.16
C MET A 299 19.57 -0.04 0.64
N LEU A 300 20.78 0.50 0.84
CA LEU A 300 21.20 1.77 0.23
C LEU A 300 21.33 1.64 -1.28
N VAL A 301 21.91 0.54 -1.78
CA VAL A 301 22.02 0.26 -3.22
C VAL A 301 20.64 0.22 -3.85
N GLN A 302 19.66 -0.46 -3.23
CA GLN A 302 18.28 -0.50 -3.75
C GLN A 302 17.64 0.90 -3.78
N ALA A 303 17.81 1.69 -2.72
CA ALA A 303 17.25 3.05 -2.66
C ALA A 303 17.83 3.95 -3.76
N LEU A 304 19.14 3.87 -4.01
CA LEU A 304 19.81 4.62 -5.10
C LEU A 304 19.37 4.12 -6.47
N HIS A 305 19.24 2.81 -6.66
CA HIS A 305 18.76 2.21 -7.90
C HIS A 305 17.36 2.71 -8.25
N TYR A 306 16.44 2.76 -7.31
CA TYR A 306 15.10 3.29 -7.55
C TYR A 306 15.07 4.81 -7.73
N SER A 307 16.01 5.54 -7.13
CA SER A 307 16.05 7.00 -7.27
C SER A 307 16.60 7.47 -8.62
N ASN A 308 17.81 7.12 -8.95
CA ASN A 308 18.49 7.55 -10.17
C ASN A 308 19.75 6.74 -10.46
N PRO A 309 19.66 5.48 -10.94
CA PRO A 309 20.82 4.67 -11.25
C PRO A 309 21.56 5.20 -12.48
N PRO A 310 22.89 5.04 -12.56
CA PRO A 310 23.68 5.58 -13.68
C PRO A 310 23.45 4.83 -15.00
N TYR A 311 22.90 3.62 -14.96
CA TYR A 311 22.75 2.75 -16.14
C TYR A 311 21.29 2.47 -16.51
N ASN A 312 20.31 2.96 -15.72
CA ASN A 312 18.89 2.71 -15.99
C ASN A 312 18.18 4.03 -16.31
N TYR A 313 17.54 4.09 -17.47
CA TYR A 313 16.77 5.24 -17.88
C TYR A 313 15.39 5.34 -17.21
N ILE A 314 14.89 4.23 -16.59
CA ILE A 314 13.63 4.22 -15.85
C ILE A 314 13.94 4.26 -14.36
N SER A 315 13.65 5.38 -13.74
CA SER A 315 13.87 5.61 -12.32
C SER A 315 12.84 6.61 -11.80
N TYR A 316 12.79 6.79 -10.49
CA TYR A 316 11.94 7.82 -9.90
C TYR A 316 12.25 9.20 -10.53
N ASN A 317 13.54 9.53 -10.65
CA ASN A 317 13.98 10.79 -11.21
C ASN A 317 13.59 10.97 -12.68
N SER A 318 13.77 9.94 -13.53
CA SER A 318 13.42 10.03 -14.95
C SER A 318 11.92 10.18 -15.17
N LEU A 319 11.09 9.51 -14.36
CA LEU A 319 9.63 9.63 -14.43
C LEU A 319 9.13 11.04 -14.09
N PHE A 320 9.86 11.80 -13.26
CA PHE A 320 9.54 13.21 -12.97
C PHE A 320 10.04 14.19 -14.03
N LYS A 321 10.89 13.74 -14.96
CA LYS A 321 11.38 14.54 -16.08
C LYS A 321 10.58 14.37 -17.36
N THR A 322 9.58 13.50 -17.36
CA THR A 322 8.73 13.24 -18.53
C THR A 322 7.80 14.42 -18.82
N SER A 323 7.31 14.47 -20.05
CA SER A 323 6.25 15.39 -20.44
C SER A 323 4.93 15.04 -19.72
N PRO A 324 3.95 15.97 -19.62
CA PRO A 324 2.65 15.68 -19.04
C PRO A 324 1.89 14.53 -19.72
N GLN A 325 2.21 14.26 -20.98
CA GLN A 325 1.63 13.15 -21.74
C GLN A 325 1.97 11.79 -21.11
N HIS A 326 3.16 11.63 -20.54
CA HIS A 326 3.55 10.48 -19.75
C HIS A 326 3.23 10.72 -18.27
N MET A 327 2.22 10.03 -17.77
CA MET A 327 1.56 10.34 -16.49
C MET A 327 2.24 9.72 -15.26
N GLY A 328 3.36 9.05 -15.41
CA GLY A 328 4.11 8.42 -14.32
C GLY A 328 4.27 6.91 -14.45
N GLY A 329 4.49 6.22 -13.33
CA GLY A 329 4.71 4.79 -13.35
C GLY A 329 4.51 4.10 -12.01
N ALA A 330 4.29 2.78 -12.05
CA ALA A 330 4.17 1.92 -10.89
C ALA A 330 5.44 1.10 -10.67
N LEU A 331 6.06 1.24 -9.51
CA LEU A 331 7.22 0.45 -9.12
C LEU A 331 6.87 -1.05 -9.06
N TRP A 332 7.71 -1.89 -9.60
CA TRP A 332 7.71 -3.30 -9.31
C TRP A 332 8.76 -3.60 -8.22
N HIS A 333 8.45 -3.71 -6.91
CA HIS A 333 7.12 -3.91 -6.36
C HIS A 333 6.97 -3.18 -5.00
N SER A 334 5.78 -3.16 -4.40
CA SER A 334 5.57 -2.51 -3.08
C SER A 334 6.10 -3.36 -1.93
N PHE A 335 5.84 -4.66 -1.94
CA PHE A 335 6.24 -5.62 -0.92
C PHE A 335 7.08 -6.75 -1.51
N ASP A 336 8.00 -7.30 -0.73
CA ASP A 336 8.56 -8.61 -1.06
C ASP A 336 7.43 -9.63 -1.07
N HIS A 337 7.42 -10.51 -2.07
CA HIS A 337 6.34 -11.48 -2.24
C HIS A 337 6.87 -12.82 -2.74
N GLN A 338 6.09 -13.89 -2.50
CA GLN A 338 6.44 -15.22 -2.97
C GLN A 338 6.24 -15.33 -4.48
N ARG A 339 7.21 -15.91 -5.18
CA ARG A 339 7.09 -16.33 -6.58
C ARG A 339 6.95 -17.84 -6.63
N GLY A 340 5.87 -18.33 -7.22
CA GLY A 340 5.58 -19.76 -7.23
C GLY A 340 6.54 -20.65 -8.01
N TYR A 341 7.40 -20.06 -8.86
CA TYR A 341 8.36 -20.79 -9.70
C TYR A 341 9.80 -20.74 -9.19
N HIS A 342 10.07 -20.01 -8.11
CA HIS A 342 11.42 -19.86 -7.56
C HIS A 342 11.41 -20.06 -6.04
N PRO A 343 12.43 -20.74 -5.45
CA PRO A 343 12.51 -20.98 -4.01
C PRO A 343 12.66 -19.69 -3.21
N ASP A 344 13.37 -18.69 -3.76
CA ASP A 344 13.53 -17.41 -3.08
C ASP A 344 12.34 -16.49 -3.38
N PRO A 345 11.86 -15.74 -2.38
CA PRO A 345 10.89 -14.66 -2.60
C PRO A 345 11.46 -13.59 -3.53
N PHE A 346 10.56 -12.83 -4.16
CA PHE A 346 10.94 -11.61 -4.84
C PHE A 346 11.28 -10.53 -3.81
N TYR A 347 12.51 -10.04 -3.82
CA TYR A 347 13.02 -9.05 -2.85
C TYR A 347 13.01 -7.61 -3.35
N GLY A 348 12.31 -7.30 -4.42
CA GLY A 348 12.22 -5.96 -5.00
C GLY A 348 11.23 -5.01 -4.30
N GLY A 349 10.60 -5.42 -3.20
CA GLY A 349 9.73 -4.56 -2.42
C GLY A 349 10.47 -3.40 -1.76
N ILE A 350 9.78 -2.27 -1.58
CA ILE A 350 10.25 -1.20 -0.69
C ILE A 350 10.02 -1.53 0.80
N MET A 351 9.21 -2.55 1.05
CA MET A 351 9.00 -3.19 2.34
C MET A 351 9.20 -4.71 2.18
N ASP A 352 9.61 -5.39 3.26
CA ASP A 352 9.71 -6.84 3.24
C ASP A 352 8.33 -7.52 3.27
N ALA A 353 8.29 -8.85 3.20
CA ALA A 353 7.05 -9.62 3.17
C ALA A 353 6.20 -9.49 4.47
N TYR A 354 6.76 -8.99 5.55
CA TYR A 354 6.08 -8.65 6.81
C TYR A 354 5.79 -7.15 6.93
N ARG A 355 5.92 -6.39 5.82
CA ARG A 355 5.69 -4.94 5.72
C ARG A 355 6.67 -4.10 6.54
N GLN A 356 7.84 -4.65 6.94
CA GLN A 356 8.89 -3.85 7.55
C GLN A 356 9.61 -3.01 6.48
N PRO A 357 9.80 -1.70 6.69
CA PRO A 357 10.37 -0.82 5.68
C PRO A 357 11.85 -1.10 5.41
N LYS A 358 12.24 -1.02 4.15
CA LYS A 358 13.63 -0.90 3.69
C LYS A 358 14.03 0.58 3.55
N TYR A 359 15.27 0.87 3.16
CA TYR A 359 15.68 2.26 2.95
C TYR A 359 15.04 2.88 1.71
N SER A 360 14.71 2.08 0.70
CA SER A 360 13.91 2.53 -0.43
C SER A 360 12.53 3.06 -0.02
N TYR A 361 11.89 2.51 1.01
CA TYR A 361 10.66 3.08 1.59
C TYR A 361 10.87 4.52 2.06
N GLN A 362 11.96 4.79 2.76
CA GLN A 362 12.27 6.13 3.25
C GLN A 362 12.62 7.10 2.12
N MET A 363 13.29 6.61 1.07
CA MET A 363 13.57 7.39 -0.14
C MET A 363 12.26 7.82 -0.84
N PHE A 364 11.30 6.90 -1.01
CA PHE A 364 9.97 7.22 -1.55
C PHE A 364 9.23 8.21 -0.65
N LYS A 365 9.24 7.99 0.65
CA LYS A 365 8.59 8.84 1.66
C LYS A 365 9.09 10.29 1.62
N ALA A 366 10.38 10.48 1.34
CA ALA A 366 10.98 11.80 1.17
C ALA A 366 10.48 12.55 -0.08
N GLN A 367 9.77 11.90 -1.00
CA GLN A 367 9.23 12.57 -2.18
C GLN A 367 7.85 13.20 -1.95
N ARG A 368 7.27 13.02 -0.76
CA ARG A 368 5.98 13.63 -0.38
C ARG A 368 6.09 15.14 -0.30
N ASN A 369 4.95 15.83 -0.54
CA ASN A 369 4.83 17.25 -0.19
C ASN A 369 5.06 17.41 1.33
N PRO A 370 5.91 18.34 1.78
CA PRO A 370 6.13 18.59 3.20
C PRO A 370 4.97 19.29 3.91
N GLU A 371 3.94 19.73 3.21
CA GLU A 371 2.75 20.31 3.82
C GLU A 371 1.96 19.25 4.60
N LYS A 372 1.46 19.64 5.78
CA LYS A 372 0.52 18.83 6.55
C LYS A 372 -0.87 18.89 5.94
N SER A 373 -1.57 17.77 5.95
CA SER A 373 -2.94 17.62 5.46
C SER A 373 -3.75 16.81 6.47
N ASP A 374 -5.06 17.05 6.53
CA ASP A 374 -6.00 16.37 7.43
C ASP A 374 -6.49 15.00 6.91
N ILE A 375 -5.78 14.41 5.95
CA ILE A 375 -6.07 13.05 5.50
C ILE A 375 -5.59 12.01 6.53
N ILE A 376 -6.13 10.81 6.48
CA ILE A 376 -5.79 9.72 7.42
C ILE A 376 -4.32 9.30 7.27
N ALA A 377 -3.73 9.44 6.09
CA ALA A 377 -2.35 9.08 5.83
C ALA A 377 -1.34 10.01 6.52
N GLU A 378 -0.14 9.52 6.70
CA GLU A 378 0.98 10.32 7.21
C GLU A 378 1.37 11.41 6.20
N THR A 379 1.44 12.66 6.66
CA THR A 379 1.77 13.84 5.85
C THR A 379 2.76 14.73 6.60
N GLY A 380 3.29 15.72 5.91
CA GLY A 380 4.19 16.71 6.49
C GLY A 380 5.67 16.39 6.31
N PRO A 381 6.53 17.19 6.99
CA PRO A 381 7.98 17.06 6.88
C PRO A 381 8.50 15.74 7.41
N MET A 382 9.58 15.23 6.79
CA MET A 382 10.28 14.03 7.24
C MET A 382 11.77 14.16 7.05
N ILE A 383 12.53 13.45 7.87
CA ILE A 383 13.97 13.25 7.75
C ILE A 383 14.33 11.86 8.28
N PHE A 384 15.26 11.19 7.64
CA PHE A 384 15.71 9.86 8.02
C PHE A 384 17.20 9.67 7.73
N ILE A 385 17.97 9.28 8.73
CA ILE A 385 19.40 8.93 8.61
C ILE A 385 19.51 7.47 8.20
N ALA A 386 19.95 7.22 6.98
CA ALA A 386 20.16 5.88 6.44
C ALA A 386 21.57 5.35 6.76
N ASN A 387 21.97 5.44 8.03
CA ASN A 387 23.22 4.95 8.59
C ASN A 387 22.96 4.57 10.06
N LYS A 388 23.31 3.35 10.48
CA LYS A 388 23.02 2.86 11.84
C LYS A 388 24.27 2.78 12.72
N MET A 389 25.36 3.40 12.31
CA MET A 389 26.61 3.50 13.06
C MET A 389 27.14 2.12 13.52
N THR A 390 26.96 1.12 12.65
CA THR A 390 27.50 -0.23 12.88
C THR A 390 28.95 -0.32 12.38
N PRO A 391 29.73 -1.37 12.74
CA PRO A 391 31.04 -1.60 12.17
C PRO A 391 31.09 -1.74 10.64
N PHE A 392 29.93 -2.01 10.01
CA PHE A 392 29.77 -2.16 8.56
C PHE A 392 29.10 -0.94 7.88
N SER A 393 28.71 0.07 8.67
CA SER A 393 28.19 1.33 8.12
C SER A 393 29.30 2.10 7.41
N ASP A 394 28.93 2.76 6.31
CA ASP A 394 29.84 3.61 5.55
C ASP A 394 30.24 4.86 6.33
N SER A 395 31.41 5.41 6.00
CA SER A 395 31.84 6.74 6.45
C SER A 395 30.97 7.86 5.84
N ASP A 396 30.42 7.61 4.66
CA ASP A 396 29.41 8.47 4.03
C ASP A 396 28.07 8.30 4.75
N VAL A 397 27.41 9.40 5.05
CA VAL A 397 26.08 9.39 5.68
C VAL A 397 25.03 9.83 4.65
N MET A 398 24.13 8.91 4.32
CA MET A 398 22.98 9.21 3.45
C MET A 398 21.77 9.61 4.28
N ILE A 399 21.07 10.65 3.84
CA ILE A 399 19.85 11.17 4.45
C ILE A 399 18.76 11.29 3.40
N PHE A 400 17.55 10.88 3.76
CA PHE A 400 16.33 11.12 2.99
C PHE A 400 15.48 12.16 3.71
N SER A 401 15.12 13.25 3.02
CA SER A 401 14.33 14.33 3.61
C SER A 401 13.57 15.11 2.54
N ASN A 402 12.35 15.57 2.88
CA ASN A 402 11.59 16.52 2.06
C ASN A 402 11.75 17.99 2.53
N ALA A 403 12.65 18.26 3.46
CA ALA A 403 13.00 19.61 3.87
C ALA A 403 13.83 20.35 2.80
N ASP A 404 13.83 21.69 2.85
CA ASP A 404 14.60 22.54 1.92
C ASP A 404 16.10 22.59 2.26
N GLU A 405 16.42 22.50 3.53
CA GLU A 405 17.79 22.46 4.03
C GLU A 405 17.93 21.34 5.07
N VAL A 406 19.04 20.63 5.02
CA VAL A 406 19.39 19.57 5.97
C VAL A 406 20.76 19.85 6.56
N LYS A 407 20.83 19.84 7.89
CA LYS A 407 22.06 19.96 8.66
C LYS A 407 22.34 18.62 9.34
N LEU A 408 23.54 18.08 9.19
CA LEU A 408 24.02 16.88 9.89
C LEU A 408 25.10 17.28 10.89
N THR A 409 24.89 17.00 12.16
CA THR A 409 25.88 17.08 13.24
C THR A 409 26.39 15.70 13.55
N VAL A 410 27.71 15.53 13.47
CA VAL A 410 28.40 14.25 13.75
C VAL A 410 29.15 14.38 15.07
N PHE A 411 28.74 13.63 16.05
CA PHE A 411 29.26 13.63 17.42
C PHE A 411 29.08 14.97 18.15
N LYS A 412 29.19 14.94 19.44
CA LYS A 412 29.23 16.15 20.26
C LYS A 412 30.50 16.97 19.94
N ASP A 413 30.32 18.24 19.63
CA ASP A 413 31.42 19.16 19.28
C ASP A 413 32.23 18.70 18.06
N GLY A 414 31.65 17.88 17.17
CA GLY A 414 32.28 17.34 15.98
C GLY A 414 31.95 18.10 14.69
N LYS A 415 32.05 17.38 13.55
CA LYS A 415 31.79 17.96 12.23
C LYS A 415 30.33 18.33 12.05
N VAL A 416 30.10 19.46 11.37
CA VAL A 416 28.75 19.89 10.96
C VAL A 416 28.75 20.05 9.45
N PHE A 417 27.77 19.42 8.80
CA PHE A 417 27.55 19.51 7.37
C PHE A 417 26.19 20.17 7.11
N THR A 418 26.08 20.87 5.99
CA THR A 418 24.82 21.47 5.55
C THR A 418 24.62 21.20 4.07
N HIS A 419 23.39 20.85 3.70
CA HIS A 419 22.94 20.69 2.32
C HIS A 419 21.68 21.54 2.10
N LYS A 420 21.68 22.34 1.03
CA LYS A 420 20.50 23.09 0.58
C LYS A 420 20.01 22.49 -0.73
N LYS A 421 18.71 22.26 -0.80
CA LYS A 421 18.05 21.73 -1.98
C LYS A 421 18.08 22.75 -3.10
N ASP A 422 18.57 22.35 -4.26
CA ASP A 422 18.48 23.15 -5.47
C ASP A 422 17.09 22.95 -6.13
N LYS A 423 16.22 23.94 -5.96
CA LYS A 423 14.86 23.93 -6.51
C LYS A 423 14.81 24.17 -8.02
N SER A 424 15.93 24.53 -8.67
CA SER A 424 16.00 24.73 -10.12
C SER A 424 16.16 23.42 -10.90
N ILE A 425 16.57 22.33 -10.22
CA ILE A 425 16.79 21.03 -10.87
C ILE A 425 15.42 20.35 -11.12
N VAL A 426 15.15 20.09 -12.39
CA VAL A 426 13.98 19.31 -12.81
C VAL A 426 14.24 17.83 -12.52
N GLY A 427 13.27 17.16 -11.89
CA GLY A 427 13.35 15.74 -11.56
C GLY A 427 12.63 15.39 -10.26
N MET A 428 13.13 14.35 -9.59
CA MET A 428 12.53 13.92 -8.33
C MET A 428 12.59 15.05 -7.28
N PRO A 429 11.51 15.23 -6.50
CA PRO A 429 11.38 16.37 -5.58
C PRO A 429 12.47 16.45 -4.51
N SER A 430 12.95 15.33 -4.01
CA SER A 430 13.91 15.28 -2.90
C SER A 430 14.94 14.15 -3.14
N PRO A 431 15.98 14.41 -3.94
CA PRO A 431 17.04 13.44 -4.17
C PRO A 431 17.73 13.02 -2.87
N PRO A 432 18.28 11.78 -2.79
CA PRO A 432 19.09 11.36 -1.65
C PRO A 432 20.26 12.32 -1.40
N ILE A 433 20.47 12.69 -0.14
CA ILE A 433 21.55 13.57 0.30
C ILE A 433 22.69 12.72 0.85
N VAL A 434 23.91 12.92 0.38
CA VAL A 434 25.08 12.16 0.84
C VAL A 434 26.13 13.12 1.39
N PHE A 435 26.44 12.98 2.67
CA PHE A 435 27.53 13.68 3.33
C PHE A 435 28.77 12.79 3.34
N LYS A 436 29.77 13.16 2.53
CA LYS A 436 31.00 12.38 2.33
C LYS A 436 31.92 12.44 3.53
N ASP A 437 32.60 11.31 3.85
CA ASP A 437 33.58 11.18 4.92
C ASP A 437 33.13 11.83 6.24
N ALA A 438 31.87 11.59 6.61
CA ALA A 438 31.27 12.21 7.78
C ALA A 438 31.95 11.75 9.06
N TYR A 439 32.20 10.43 9.20
CA TYR A 439 32.90 9.84 10.34
C TYR A 439 33.52 8.49 9.98
N HIS A 440 34.41 7.99 10.86
CA HIS A 440 34.88 6.61 10.81
C HIS A 440 34.45 5.85 12.06
N PHE A 441 34.15 4.56 11.92
CA PHE A 441 33.74 3.74 13.06
C PHE A 441 34.80 3.67 14.18
N LEU A 442 36.09 3.86 13.85
CA LEU A 442 37.16 3.95 14.84
C LEU A 442 37.04 5.17 15.76
N ASP A 443 36.41 6.26 15.32
CA ASP A 443 36.16 7.44 16.16
C ASP A 443 35.18 7.09 17.29
N ILE A 444 34.15 6.27 17.01
CA ILE A 444 33.24 5.74 18.02
C ILE A 444 34.00 4.93 19.05
N LYS A 445 34.94 4.06 18.62
CA LYS A 445 35.78 3.29 19.54
C LYS A 445 36.69 4.19 20.38
N ALA A 446 37.20 5.27 19.79
CA ALA A 446 38.02 6.25 20.53
C ALA A 446 37.19 6.97 21.63
N LEU A 447 35.96 7.35 21.35
CA LEU A 447 35.03 7.92 22.33
C LEU A 447 34.70 6.90 23.44
N HIS A 448 34.50 5.63 23.10
CA HIS A 448 34.28 4.55 24.09
C HIS A 448 35.45 4.38 25.05
N ARG A 449 36.68 4.39 24.53
CA ARG A 449 37.90 4.27 25.39
C ARG A 449 38.02 5.45 26.36
N LYS A 450 37.56 6.63 25.95
CA LYS A 450 37.51 7.84 26.76
C LYS A 450 36.28 7.94 27.69
N LYS A 451 35.43 6.89 27.76
CA LYS A 451 34.18 6.83 28.52
C LYS A 451 33.16 7.93 28.10
N LYS A 452 33.22 8.36 26.84
CA LYS A 452 32.34 9.39 26.23
C LYS A 452 31.35 8.79 25.23
N GLN A 453 30.77 7.63 25.51
CA GLN A 453 29.87 6.89 24.59
C GLN A 453 28.66 7.73 24.17
N LYS A 454 28.15 8.60 25.07
CA LYS A 454 27.00 9.48 24.81
C LYS A 454 27.31 10.61 23.80
N ASP A 455 28.60 10.88 23.56
CA ASP A 455 29.02 11.90 22.61
C ASP A 455 29.04 11.38 21.15
N ALA A 456 28.89 10.06 20.97
CA ALA A 456 28.81 9.42 19.65
C ALA A 456 27.37 9.37 19.17
N PHE A 457 26.99 10.20 18.20
CA PHE A 457 25.68 10.23 17.55
C PHE A 457 25.75 10.88 16.17
N LEU A 458 24.75 10.65 15.37
CA LEU A 458 24.40 11.44 14.18
C LEU A 458 23.10 12.16 14.46
N LEU A 459 23.03 13.47 14.31
CA LEU A 459 21.83 14.27 14.43
C LEU A 459 21.57 14.97 13.10
N ALA A 460 20.46 14.66 12.46
CA ALA A 460 19.98 15.35 11.27
C ALA A 460 18.81 16.28 11.62
N GLU A 461 18.90 17.52 11.17
CA GLU A 461 17.93 18.58 11.36
C GLU A 461 17.45 19.07 9.99
N GLY A 462 16.14 19.04 9.73
CA GLY A 462 15.52 19.51 8.49
C GLY A 462 14.83 20.84 8.67
N PHE A 463 15.05 21.78 7.76
CA PHE A 463 14.50 23.14 7.82
C PHE A 463 13.69 23.46 6.56
N ILE A 464 12.59 24.18 6.74
CA ILE A 464 11.78 24.79 5.69
C ILE A 464 11.62 26.26 6.04
N ASP A 465 11.94 27.14 5.11
CA ASP A 465 11.94 28.60 5.32
C ASP A 465 12.69 29.01 6.61
N GLY A 466 13.83 28.38 6.86
CA GLY A 466 14.68 28.61 8.03
C GLY A 466 14.14 28.09 9.37
N LYS A 467 12.97 27.45 9.38
CA LYS A 467 12.37 26.86 10.59
C LYS A 467 12.68 25.38 10.68
N LEU A 468 13.09 24.90 11.85
CA LEU A 468 13.27 23.48 12.13
C LEU A 468 11.91 22.76 12.07
N VAL A 469 11.78 21.75 11.21
CA VAL A 469 10.52 21.03 10.96
C VAL A 469 10.60 19.53 11.22
N ALA A 470 11.80 18.95 11.20
CA ALA A 470 12.00 17.52 11.44
C ALA A 470 13.40 17.24 11.99
N THR A 471 13.53 16.22 12.84
CA THR A 471 14.82 15.74 13.37
C THR A 471 14.86 14.22 13.35
N ASP A 472 16.06 13.66 13.13
CA ASP A 472 16.35 12.24 13.35
C ASP A 472 17.71 12.12 14.05
N THR A 473 17.82 11.18 15.01
CA THR A 473 19.05 10.95 15.75
C THR A 473 19.37 9.47 15.78
N VAL A 474 20.60 9.13 15.44
CA VAL A 474 21.10 7.75 15.49
C VAL A 474 22.27 7.66 16.47
N PHE A 475 22.22 6.65 17.32
CA PHE A 475 23.28 6.27 18.24
C PHE A 475 23.84 4.89 17.88
N PRO A 476 25.14 4.65 18.04
CA PRO A 476 25.69 3.30 17.92
C PRO A 476 25.15 2.43 19.07
N ALA A 477 24.56 1.30 18.71
CA ALA A 477 24.00 0.40 19.72
C ALA A 477 25.11 -0.26 20.56
N LEU A 478 25.00 -0.16 21.88
CA LEU A 478 25.95 -0.68 22.87
C LEU A 478 25.69 -2.17 23.15
N ARG A 479 26.06 -2.64 24.35
CA ARG A 479 25.87 -4.04 24.75
C ARG A 479 24.38 -4.40 24.75
N PRO A 480 24.00 -5.58 24.21
CA PRO A 480 22.63 -6.08 24.29
C PRO A 480 22.15 -6.20 25.74
N GLU A 481 20.96 -5.72 26.06
CA GLU A 481 20.42 -5.74 27.43
C GLU A 481 19.05 -6.38 27.51
N LYS A 482 18.15 -6.10 26.57
CA LYS A 482 16.77 -6.58 26.61
C LYS A 482 16.20 -6.87 25.22
N ILE A 483 15.17 -7.72 25.21
CA ILE A 483 14.28 -7.89 24.06
C ILE A 483 13.14 -6.88 24.18
N THR A 484 12.85 -6.13 23.12
CA THR A 484 11.73 -5.19 23.06
C THR A 484 10.75 -5.64 22.00
N LEU A 485 9.45 -5.54 22.28
CA LEU A 485 8.39 -5.85 21.35
C LEU A 485 7.62 -4.58 20.99
N LYS A 486 7.25 -4.45 19.73
CA LYS A 486 6.47 -3.34 19.21
C LYS A 486 5.31 -3.88 18.35
N LEU A 487 4.10 -3.37 18.61
CA LEU A 487 2.94 -3.64 17.77
C LEU A 487 3.04 -2.83 16.47
N ASP A 488 2.79 -3.49 15.35
CA ASP A 488 2.64 -2.89 14.02
C ASP A 488 1.21 -3.15 13.53
N ASN A 489 0.32 -2.22 13.79
CA ASN A 489 -1.10 -2.27 13.43
C ASN A 489 -1.60 -1.05 12.66
N ASP A 490 -0.70 -0.10 12.34
CA ASP A 490 -1.01 1.16 11.63
C ASP A 490 -2.15 1.99 12.26
N GLY A 491 -2.36 1.85 13.57
CA GLY A 491 -3.40 2.54 14.31
C GLY A 491 -4.81 1.93 14.16
N ILE A 492 -4.93 0.76 13.53
CA ILE A 492 -6.20 0.02 13.42
C ILE A 492 -6.26 -1.06 14.49
N ASP A 493 -7.36 -1.09 15.22
CA ASP A 493 -7.61 -2.09 16.24
C ASP A 493 -7.61 -3.51 15.65
N LEU A 494 -7.11 -4.47 16.42
CA LEU A 494 -7.25 -5.89 16.14
C LEU A 494 -8.69 -6.29 16.47
N LEU A 495 -9.43 -6.83 15.52
CA LEU A 495 -10.81 -7.28 15.71
C LEU A 495 -10.86 -8.72 16.18
N ALA A 496 -11.76 -9.00 17.13
CA ALA A 496 -12.02 -10.33 17.65
C ALA A 496 -13.03 -11.07 16.73
N ASP A 497 -12.62 -11.32 15.48
CA ASP A 497 -13.43 -12.01 14.46
C ASP A 497 -12.91 -13.41 14.12
N GLY A 498 -11.82 -13.86 14.79
CA GLY A 498 -11.20 -15.16 14.54
C GLY A 498 -10.35 -15.20 13.26
N SER A 499 -10.25 -14.12 12.52
CA SER A 499 -9.47 -14.03 11.27
C SER A 499 -8.46 -12.88 11.27
N ASP A 500 -8.74 -11.80 11.98
CA ASP A 500 -7.85 -10.64 12.00
C ASP A 500 -6.54 -10.93 12.75
N PHE A 501 -5.45 -10.38 12.25
CA PHE A 501 -4.15 -10.54 12.85
C PHE A 501 -3.31 -9.26 12.74
N VAL A 502 -2.31 -9.14 13.58
CA VAL A 502 -1.33 -8.05 13.60
C VAL A 502 0.08 -8.60 13.61
N THR A 503 1.04 -7.78 13.23
CA THR A 503 2.46 -8.10 13.35
C THR A 503 3.00 -7.51 14.66
N VAL A 504 3.68 -8.35 15.45
CA VAL A 504 4.49 -7.90 16.60
C VAL A 504 5.96 -8.06 16.22
N ILE A 505 6.71 -6.97 16.29
CA ILE A 505 8.13 -6.93 15.91
C ILE A 505 8.98 -6.96 17.17
N ALA A 506 9.78 -8.02 17.34
CA ALA A 506 10.76 -8.13 18.40
C ALA A 506 12.14 -7.65 17.95
N SER A 507 12.87 -7.03 18.84
CA SER A 507 14.24 -6.55 18.63
C SER A 507 15.10 -6.80 19.87
N ILE A 508 16.37 -7.06 19.70
CA ILE A 508 17.34 -6.98 20.81
C ILE A 508 17.90 -5.57 20.83
N THR A 509 17.80 -4.91 22.00
CA THR A 509 18.22 -3.54 22.20
C THR A 509 19.24 -3.40 23.32
N ASP A 510 20.01 -2.31 23.28
CA ASP A 510 20.81 -1.88 24.42
C ASP A 510 19.94 -1.20 25.50
N LYS A 511 20.57 -0.73 26.56
CA LYS A 511 19.90 -0.04 27.68
C LYS A 511 19.11 1.21 27.25
N ALA A 512 19.58 1.92 26.22
CA ALA A 512 18.97 3.11 25.68
C ALA A 512 17.85 2.82 24.66
N GLY A 513 17.65 1.55 24.27
CA GLY A 513 16.67 1.15 23.28
C GLY A 513 17.20 1.08 21.84
N ASN A 514 18.48 1.31 21.62
CA ASN A 514 19.08 1.19 20.29
C ASN A 514 19.14 -0.26 19.84
N VAL A 515 18.62 -0.55 18.64
CA VAL A 515 18.54 -1.91 18.11
C VAL A 515 19.93 -2.42 17.70
N LYS A 516 20.26 -3.61 18.14
CA LYS A 516 21.49 -4.34 17.77
C LYS A 516 21.34 -4.92 16.36
N ARG A 517 21.57 -4.08 15.34
CA ARG A 517 21.30 -4.41 13.93
C ARG A 517 22.02 -5.66 13.41
N LEU A 518 23.22 -5.92 13.90
CA LEU A 518 24.02 -7.09 13.49
C LEU A 518 23.77 -8.34 14.34
N ASN A 519 22.83 -8.28 15.29
CA ASN A 519 22.48 -9.46 16.08
C ASN A 519 21.55 -10.37 15.25
N ASN A 520 21.92 -11.66 15.19
CA ASN A 520 21.22 -12.71 14.46
C ASN A 520 20.72 -13.86 15.36
N SER A 521 20.57 -13.60 16.63
CA SER A 521 20.06 -14.60 17.59
C SER A 521 18.67 -15.09 17.19
N ILE A 522 18.32 -16.29 17.66
CA ILE A 522 17.00 -16.88 17.46
C ILE A 522 16.14 -16.59 18.69
N LEU A 523 14.97 -16.05 18.46
CA LEU A 523 13.97 -15.79 19.49
C LEU A 523 12.83 -16.82 19.42
N GLN A 524 12.33 -17.18 20.60
CA GLN A 524 11.13 -17.97 20.78
C GLN A 524 10.02 -17.08 21.34
N PHE A 525 8.81 -17.28 20.83
CA PHE A 525 7.62 -16.55 21.24
C PHE A 525 6.65 -17.46 21.98
N GLU A 526 6.08 -16.96 23.05
CA GLU A 526 4.98 -17.55 23.81
C GLU A 526 3.80 -16.60 23.78
N ILE A 527 2.58 -17.14 23.82
CA ILE A 527 1.36 -16.35 23.80
C ILE A 527 0.38 -16.85 24.84
N SER A 528 -0.38 -15.93 25.43
CA SER A 528 -1.49 -16.24 26.34
C SER A 528 -2.65 -15.26 26.14
N GLY A 529 -3.86 -15.64 26.56
CA GLY A 529 -5.07 -14.84 26.42
C GLY A 529 -5.85 -15.15 25.14
N GLU A 530 -6.56 -14.13 24.61
CA GLU A 530 -7.54 -14.28 23.52
C GLU A 530 -6.88 -14.18 22.12
N GLY A 531 -5.81 -14.94 21.91
CA GLY A 531 -5.08 -14.97 20.64
C GLY A 531 -4.21 -16.20 20.44
N SER A 532 -3.71 -16.36 19.22
CA SER A 532 -2.78 -17.43 18.83
C SER A 532 -1.69 -16.90 17.91
N LEU A 533 -0.53 -17.58 17.88
CA LEU A 533 0.51 -17.28 16.90
C LEU A 533 0.18 -17.95 15.56
N ILE A 534 0.42 -17.24 14.46
CA ILE A 534 0.30 -17.80 13.12
C ILE A 534 1.65 -18.36 12.69
N GLY A 535 1.66 -19.63 12.29
CA GLY A 535 2.83 -20.36 11.86
C GLY A 535 3.64 -20.90 13.02
N GLY A 536 4.48 -21.87 12.73
CA GLY A 536 5.37 -22.54 13.70
C GLY A 536 6.69 -22.89 13.06
N ALA A 537 7.39 -23.88 13.63
CA ALA A 537 8.70 -24.32 13.17
C ALA A 537 8.76 -24.70 11.67
N PRO A 538 7.76 -25.39 11.07
CA PRO A 538 7.79 -25.70 9.63
C PRO A 538 7.84 -24.46 8.71
N PHE A 539 7.33 -23.33 9.18
CA PHE A 539 7.35 -22.05 8.44
C PHE A 539 8.49 -21.13 8.91
N ILE A 540 9.36 -21.59 9.77
CA ILE A 540 10.42 -20.78 10.40
C ILE A 540 9.81 -19.49 11.03
N ALA A 541 8.58 -19.58 11.50
CA ALA A 541 7.84 -18.46 12.07
C ALA A 541 8.03 -18.36 13.59
N ASN A 542 8.19 -19.49 14.27
CA ASN A 542 8.49 -19.57 15.71
C ASN A 542 9.08 -20.94 16.04
N PRO A 543 10.34 -21.06 16.53
CA PRO A 543 11.31 -19.97 16.78
C PRO A 543 11.77 -19.27 15.50
N ARG A 544 12.24 -18.02 15.62
CA ARG A 544 12.65 -17.23 14.47
C ARG A 544 13.93 -16.44 14.70
N GLN A 545 14.80 -16.45 13.69
CA GLN A 545 16.05 -15.69 13.70
C GLN A 545 15.81 -14.20 13.45
N LEU A 546 16.56 -13.35 14.15
CA LEU A 546 16.63 -11.92 13.87
C LEU A 546 17.25 -11.66 12.49
N SER A 547 16.66 -10.74 11.77
CA SER A 547 17.11 -10.26 10.47
C SER A 547 17.25 -8.75 10.49
N TRP A 548 18.48 -8.25 10.36
CA TRP A 548 18.80 -6.84 10.58
C TRP A 548 18.29 -6.32 11.95
N GLY A 549 18.54 -7.15 12.99
CA GLY A 549 18.22 -6.86 14.39
C GLY A 549 16.75 -6.92 14.79
N THR A 550 15.85 -7.33 13.91
CA THR A 550 14.42 -7.47 14.19
C THR A 550 13.88 -8.82 13.74
N THR A 551 12.81 -9.29 14.34
CA THR A 551 12.06 -10.45 13.86
C THR A 551 10.56 -10.25 14.10
N PRO A 552 9.69 -10.44 13.08
CA PRO A 552 8.25 -10.37 13.21
C PRO A 552 7.65 -11.69 13.68
N VAL A 553 6.54 -11.60 14.40
CA VAL A 553 5.62 -12.70 14.65
C VAL A 553 4.20 -12.25 14.38
N LEU A 554 3.37 -13.11 13.81
CA LEU A 554 1.97 -12.82 13.50
C LEU A 554 1.08 -13.30 14.64
N VAL A 555 0.21 -12.42 15.12
CA VAL A 555 -0.70 -12.66 16.25
C VAL A 555 -2.14 -12.53 15.76
N LYS A 556 -2.87 -13.66 15.75
CA LYS A 556 -4.27 -13.75 15.36
C LYS A 556 -5.16 -13.65 16.59
N SER A 557 -6.28 -12.93 16.51
CA SER A 557 -7.32 -12.89 17.54
C SER A 557 -8.15 -14.18 17.56
N THR A 558 -8.80 -14.46 18.69
CA THR A 558 -9.95 -15.37 18.77
C THR A 558 -11.24 -14.62 18.40
N THR A 559 -12.39 -15.31 18.47
CA THR A 559 -13.72 -14.67 18.32
C THR A 559 -14.18 -13.94 19.59
N LYS A 560 -13.41 -14.03 20.67
CA LYS A 560 -13.68 -13.35 21.94
C LYS A 560 -12.72 -12.18 22.13
N ALA A 561 -13.26 -10.98 22.29
CA ALA A 561 -12.47 -9.80 22.57
C ALA A 561 -11.77 -9.89 23.93
N GLY A 562 -10.52 -9.49 24.00
CA GLY A 562 -9.76 -9.54 25.23
C GLY A 562 -8.27 -9.25 25.08
N LYS A 563 -7.55 -9.43 26.18
CA LYS A 563 -6.11 -9.23 26.25
C LYS A 563 -5.36 -10.42 25.65
N ILE A 564 -4.29 -10.10 24.95
CA ILE A 564 -3.36 -11.04 24.35
C ILE A 564 -1.97 -10.63 24.79
N THR A 565 -1.26 -11.51 25.50
CA THR A 565 0.09 -11.24 25.98
C THR A 565 1.09 -12.08 25.20
N ILE A 566 2.07 -11.44 24.59
CA ILE A 566 3.13 -12.03 23.81
C ILE A 566 4.45 -11.82 24.55
N LYS A 567 5.18 -12.90 24.81
CA LYS A 567 6.50 -12.90 25.41
C LYS A 567 7.53 -13.40 24.41
N ALA A 568 8.68 -12.74 24.33
CA ALA A 568 9.81 -13.16 23.51
C ALA A 568 11.03 -13.41 24.39
N SER A 569 11.70 -14.53 24.16
CA SER A 569 12.91 -14.93 24.88
C SER A 569 13.97 -15.45 23.91
N MET A 570 15.23 -15.51 24.36
CA MET A 570 16.30 -16.19 23.62
C MET A 570 16.01 -17.68 23.55
N LEU A 571 16.09 -18.28 22.36
CA LEU A 571 15.99 -19.74 22.22
C LEU A 571 17.22 -20.45 22.84
N PHE A 572 18.39 -19.85 22.65
CA PHE A 572 19.65 -20.38 23.20
C PHE A 572 20.28 -19.37 24.14
N GLU A 573 20.64 -19.79 25.32
CA GLU A 573 21.39 -18.99 26.26
C GLU A 573 22.86 -18.92 25.86
N GLY A 574 23.41 -17.71 25.81
CA GLY A 574 24.82 -17.44 25.61
C GLY A 574 25.44 -16.68 26.78
N SER A 575 26.69 -16.22 26.61
CA SER A 575 27.38 -15.37 27.61
C SER A 575 26.71 -14.00 27.80
N ILE A 576 25.95 -13.55 26.81
CA ILE A 576 25.11 -12.34 26.88
C ILE A 576 23.65 -12.81 26.89
N ARG A 577 22.92 -12.44 27.93
CA ARG A 577 21.52 -12.85 28.15
C ARG A 577 20.62 -11.62 28.21
N PRO A 578 20.12 -11.15 27.08
CA PRO A 578 19.12 -10.09 27.11
C PRO A 578 17.87 -10.49 27.90
N ILE A 579 17.35 -9.57 28.70
CA ILE A 579 16.11 -9.79 29.46
C ILE A 579 14.98 -10.04 28.46
N SER A 580 14.16 -11.06 28.72
CA SER A 580 12.96 -11.36 27.91
C SER A 580 12.03 -10.15 27.83
N GLY A 581 11.44 -9.95 26.68
CA GLY A 581 10.47 -8.89 26.43
C GLY A 581 9.04 -9.40 26.47
N GLU A 582 8.11 -8.53 26.82
CA GLU A 582 6.69 -8.82 26.82
C GLU A 582 5.90 -7.61 26.30
N ILE A 583 4.80 -7.87 25.60
CA ILE A 583 3.79 -6.87 25.21
C ILE A 583 2.41 -7.45 25.40
N THR A 584 1.51 -6.65 25.95
CA THR A 584 0.08 -6.97 26.01
C THR A 584 -0.67 -6.06 25.04
N ILE A 585 -1.41 -6.67 24.11
CA ILE A 585 -2.31 -6.01 23.16
C ILE A 585 -3.75 -6.41 23.48
N GLU A 586 -4.73 -5.73 22.91
CA GLU A 586 -6.13 -6.01 23.13
C GLU A 586 -6.87 -6.13 21.79
N SER A 587 -7.65 -7.19 21.62
CA SER A 587 -8.60 -7.31 20.53
C SER A 587 -9.94 -6.68 20.90
N LYS A 588 -10.59 -6.02 19.92
CA LYS A 588 -11.87 -5.32 20.09
C LYS A 588 -13.03 -6.16 19.59
N PRO A 589 -14.23 -6.06 20.22
CA PRO A 589 -15.41 -6.73 19.72
C PRO A 589 -15.74 -6.30 18.28
N THR A 590 -16.30 -7.20 17.50
CA THR A 590 -16.86 -6.90 16.19
C THR A 590 -18.33 -7.30 16.15
N THR A 591 -19.12 -6.60 15.31
CA THR A 591 -20.51 -6.95 14.99
C THR A 591 -20.61 -7.73 13.68
N ASP A 592 -19.48 -7.96 13.00
CA ASP A 592 -19.42 -8.73 11.77
C ASP A 592 -19.69 -10.23 12.05
N ILE A 593 -19.93 -10.98 10.98
CA ILE A 593 -20.12 -12.44 11.08
C ILE A 593 -18.83 -13.05 11.62
N LEU A 594 -18.95 -13.71 12.78
CA LEU A 594 -17.83 -14.38 13.43
C LEU A 594 -17.51 -15.70 12.73
N LEU A 595 -16.23 -15.99 12.59
CA LEU A 595 -15.72 -17.30 12.22
C LEU A 595 -15.51 -18.13 13.50
N PHE A 596 -15.71 -19.45 13.41
CA PHE A 596 -15.34 -20.35 14.51
C PHE A 596 -13.83 -20.51 14.56
N ASP A 597 -13.24 -20.39 15.75
CA ASP A 597 -11.85 -20.74 15.96
C ASP A 597 -11.69 -22.20 16.46
N GLU A 598 -10.45 -22.70 16.43
CA GLU A 598 -10.14 -24.07 16.85
C GLU A 598 -10.50 -24.33 18.31
N LYS A 599 -10.30 -23.36 19.21
CA LYS A 599 -10.60 -23.48 20.63
C LYS A 599 -12.10 -23.60 20.89
N GLU A 600 -12.95 -22.94 20.13
CA GLU A 600 -14.40 -23.07 20.20
C GLU A 600 -14.89 -24.41 19.65
N LEU A 601 -14.23 -24.93 18.61
CA LEU A 601 -14.50 -26.27 18.09
C LEU A 601 -14.16 -27.35 19.11
N GLU A 602 -12.99 -27.26 19.76
CA GLU A 602 -12.58 -28.19 20.81
C GLU A 602 -13.52 -28.15 22.03
N ALA A 603 -13.98 -26.97 22.44
CA ALA A 603 -14.95 -26.84 23.53
C ALA A 603 -16.31 -27.49 23.22
N LYS A 604 -16.77 -27.45 21.95
CA LYS A 604 -18.01 -28.07 21.51
C LYS A 604 -17.92 -29.58 21.31
N THR A 605 -16.72 -30.10 21.01
CA THR A 605 -16.52 -31.56 20.89
C THR A 605 -16.32 -32.25 22.22
N ASN A 606 -15.99 -31.51 23.29
CA ASN A 606 -15.80 -32.01 24.65
C ASN A 606 -17.02 -31.77 25.58
N SER A 607 -18.09 -31.16 25.09
CA SER A 607 -19.39 -30.97 25.77
C SER A 607 -20.44 -31.93 25.23
#